data_8fb221a803993b1c1fc0e4108187af75
#
_entry.id   8fb221a803993b1c1fc0e4108187af75
#
_cell.length_a   1.000
_cell.length_b   1.000
_cell.length_c   1.000
_cell.angle_alpha   90.00
_cell.angle_beta   90.00
_cell.angle_gamma   90.00
#
_symmetry.space_group_name_H-M   'P 1'
#
loop_
_entity.id
_entity.type
_entity.pdbx_description
1 polymer ?
#
loop_
_entity_poly.entity_id
_entity_poly.type
_entity_poly.pdbx_seq_one_letter_code
_entity_poly.pdbx_strand_id
1 'polypeptide(L)'
;LLATTENMAIIRDNSGNDDGTDTLTGVSWFIYNSVAAENIYVNGNSWMGIGSNTEQVKVCRRDAKVWTIRREEGTIYNHYKFLRIRWEGYANYSVTTEDVRLVWDLLLLDTGDIVLHFETLPTNTAYLGESALVTTSGSISFTPAAGSNLSFLHQDATGTAFVQSNDLPVLLDPYNRRYLITDATKALYTVSNGALSKLTDTDLTAEIFETNGVQEIPDGALLLSLKDPTILYWHDSNNRFPPFQASYTGIPKPQVIYSENIDMSDASILGIEKVTADCDDATLLAVSFDAGKAWWTYTGTEWAQLSEEKSGMSKAALEAISTDAWSEKAITGQLMYRFVISGEAGFVKAITTDYLNREE
;
A
#
# COMPACT_ATOMS: atom_id res chain seq x y z
N LEU A 1 0.09 4.94 -8.82
CA LEU A 1 0.72 3.96 -9.68
C LEU A 1 0.61 4.31 -11.17
N LEU A 2 -0.57 4.72 -11.65
CA LEU A 2 -0.80 4.99 -13.08
C LEU A 2 -0.40 6.42 -13.52
N ALA A 3 -0.12 7.33 -12.58
CA ALA A 3 0.12 8.75 -12.87
C ALA A 3 1.55 9.09 -13.32
N THR A 4 2.54 8.21 -13.11
CA THR A 4 3.94 8.48 -13.45
C THR A 4 4.56 7.35 -14.27
N THR A 5 5.62 7.66 -15.01
CA THR A 5 6.42 6.70 -15.79
C THR A 5 7.86 6.60 -15.29
N GLU A 6 8.19 7.26 -14.18
CA GLU A 6 9.56 7.37 -13.66
C GLU A 6 10.22 6.02 -13.36
N ASN A 7 9.44 5.06 -12.88
CA ASN A 7 9.93 3.72 -12.53
C ASN A 7 9.81 2.70 -13.68
N MET A 8 9.31 3.10 -14.83
CA MET A 8 9.12 2.20 -15.96
C MET A 8 10.39 2.07 -16.80
N ALA A 9 10.87 0.84 -16.97
CA ALA A 9 11.94 0.54 -17.90
C ALA A 9 11.48 0.74 -19.35
N ILE A 10 12.29 1.40 -20.16
CA ILE A 10 12.05 1.56 -21.60
C ILE A 10 12.48 0.27 -22.30
N ILE A 11 11.55 -0.39 -22.99
CA ILE A 11 11.80 -1.60 -23.78
C ILE A 11 12.03 -1.27 -25.24
N ARG A 12 11.23 -0.33 -25.77
CA ARG A 12 11.40 0.25 -27.10
C ARG A 12 11.38 1.76 -26.97
N ASP A 13 12.36 2.44 -27.57
CA ASP A 13 12.47 3.89 -27.53
C ASP A 13 12.54 4.47 -28.94
N ASN A 14 11.63 5.41 -29.22
CA ASN A 14 11.59 6.23 -30.43
C ASN A 14 11.85 5.48 -31.77
N SER A 15 11.47 4.21 -31.84
CA SER A 15 11.63 3.39 -33.02
C SER A 15 10.28 2.82 -33.44
N GLY A 16 9.57 3.56 -34.28
CA GLY A 16 8.23 3.20 -34.71
C GLY A 16 8.16 1.79 -35.31
N ASN A 17 7.17 1.02 -34.85
CA ASN A 17 6.82 -0.28 -35.38
C ASN A 17 5.29 -0.29 -35.65
N ASP A 18 4.88 -0.52 -36.89
CA ASP A 18 3.46 -0.55 -37.24
C ASP A 18 2.89 -1.97 -37.23
N ASP A 19 3.44 -2.92 -37.96
CA ASP A 19 2.90 -4.30 -38.02
C ASP A 19 3.60 -5.31 -37.09
N GLY A 20 4.75 -4.93 -36.54
CA GLY A 20 5.56 -5.84 -35.72
C GLY A 20 5.01 -6.06 -34.33
N THR A 21 5.39 -7.18 -33.74
CA THR A 21 5.07 -7.53 -32.36
C THR A 21 6.35 -7.63 -31.54
N ASP A 22 6.43 -6.89 -30.46
CA ASP A 22 7.46 -7.04 -29.43
C ASP A 22 7.01 -8.06 -28.40
N THR A 23 7.90 -9.00 -28.06
CA THR A 23 7.65 -9.98 -26.99
C THR A 23 8.38 -9.55 -25.73
N LEU A 24 7.64 -9.26 -24.68
CA LEU A 24 8.16 -8.87 -23.38
C LEU A 24 8.06 -10.03 -22.39
N THR A 25 8.99 -10.08 -21.46
CA THR A 25 8.84 -10.96 -20.29
C THR A 25 7.60 -10.56 -19.52
N GLY A 26 6.70 -11.50 -19.34
CA GLY A 26 5.49 -11.36 -18.53
C GLY A 26 5.67 -11.89 -17.11
N VAL A 27 4.61 -12.48 -16.57
CA VAL A 27 4.55 -12.99 -15.19
C VAL A 27 3.78 -14.29 -15.14
N SER A 28 4.26 -15.26 -14.35
CA SER A 28 3.60 -16.58 -14.23
C SER A 28 2.42 -16.58 -13.26
N TRP A 29 2.31 -15.59 -12.40
CA TRP A 29 1.24 -15.49 -11.40
C TRP A 29 -0.10 -14.97 -11.96
N PHE A 30 -0.12 -14.39 -13.16
CA PHE A 30 -1.35 -13.95 -13.80
C PHE A 30 -1.82 -14.99 -14.82
N ILE A 31 -3.07 -15.43 -14.69
CA ILE A 31 -3.68 -16.41 -15.61
C ILE A 31 -4.70 -15.69 -16.49
N TYR A 32 -4.58 -15.87 -17.79
CA TYR A 32 -5.51 -15.35 -18.78
C TYR A 32 -5.85 -16.44 -19.81
N ASN A 33 -7.14 -16.66 -20.03
CA ASN A 33 -7.60 -17.75 -20.92
C ASN A 33 -6.98 -19.10 -20.59
N SER A 34 -6.84 -19.42 -19.30
CA SER A 34 -6.22 -20.64 -18.77
C SER A 34 -4.72 -20.77 -19.06
N VAL A 35 -4.05 -19.70 -19.47
CA VAL A 35 -2.61 -19.66 -19.77
C VAL A 35 -1.92 -18.66 -18.84
N ALA A 36 -0.76 -19.04 -18.31
CA ALA A 36 0.07 -18.12 -17.54
C ALA A 36 0.63 -17.01 -18.45
N ALA A 37 0.60 -15.79 -17.99
CA ALA A 37 1.07 -14.61 -18.72
C ALA A 37 2.60 -14.49 -18.74
N GLU A 38 3.32 -15.58 -19.02
CA GLU A 38 4.79 -15.59 -19.04
C GLU A 38 5.40 -14.67 -20.11
N ASN A 39 4.61 -14.37 -21.14
CA ASN A 39 4.97 -13.42 -22.18
C ASN A 39 3.82 -12.44 -22.39
N ILE A 40 4.18 -11.17 -22.64
CA ILE A 40 3.26 -10.14 -23.11
C ILE A 40 3.68 -9.75 -24.53
N TYR A 41 2.75 -9.76 -25.43
CA TYR A 41 2.95 -9.44 -26.84
C TYR A 41 2.39 -8.04 -27.10
N VAL A 42 3.23 -7.10 -27.48
CA VAL A 42 2.84 -5.70 -27.75
C VAL A 42 2.96 -5.45 -29.25
N ASN A 43 1.84 -5.23 -29.92
CA ASN A 43 1.81 -5.02 -31.36
C ASN A 43 1.68 -3.55 -31.73
N GLY A 44 2.28 -3.18 -32.88
CA GLY A 44 2.20 -1.86 -33.45
C GLY A 44 0.78 -1.36 -33.68
N ASN A 45 -0.13 -2.24 -34.01
CA ASN A 45 -1.55 -1.95 -34.30
C ASN A 45 -2.42 -1.77 -33.05
N SER A 46 -1.82 -1.38 -31.92
CA SER A 46 -2.49 -1.04 -30.66
C SER A 46 -3.33 -2.17 -30.08
N TRP A 47 -2.71 -3.34 -29.95
CA TRP A 47 -3.22 -4.46 -29.20
C TRP A 47 -2.11 -5.14 -28.39
N MET A 48 -2.51 -5.84 -27.34
CA MET A 48 -1.62 -6.69 -26.53
C MET A 48 -2.18 -8.08 -26.39
N GLY A 49 -1.29 -9.07 -26.41
CA GLY A 49 -1.57 -10.46 -26.07
C GLY A 49 -0.98 -10.81 -24.71
N ILE A 50 -1.74 -11.54 -23.91
CA ILE A 50 -1.39 -11.98 -22.55
C ILE A 50 -1.19 -13.49 -22.58
N GLY A 51 0.05 -13.96 -22.46
CA GLY A 51 0.42 -15.37 -22.55
C GLY A 51 0.32 -15.97 -23.97
N SER A 52 -0.27 -15.26 -24.92
CA SER A 52 -0.46 -15.71 -26.32
C SER A 52 -0.33 -14.55 -27.28
N ASN A 53 0.30 -14.78 -28.44
CA ASN A 53 0.45 -13.77 -29.49
C ASN A 53 -0.84 -13.66 -30.32
N THR A 54 -1.90 -13.19 -29.67
CA THR A 54 -3.23 -12.96 -30.25
C THR A 54 -3.80 -11.62 -29.78
N GLU A 55 -4.71 -11.05 -30.55
CA GLU A 55 -5.36 -9.75 -30.24
C GLU A 55 -6.34 -9.90 -29.08
N GLN A 56 -5.85 -9.80 -27.83
CA GLN A 56 -6.67 -10.02 -26.65
C GLN A 56 -7.10 -8.71 -25.97
N VAL A 57 -6.20 -7.75 -25.86
CA VAL A 57 -6.51 -6.41 -25.35
C VAL A 57 -6.34 -5.43 -26.50
N LYS A 58 -7.42 -4.82 -26.95
CA LYS A 58 -7.44 -3.87 -28.07
C LYS A 58 -7.85 -2.50 -27.55
N VAL A 59 -7.08 -1.46 -27.88
CA VAL A 59 -7.42 -0.06 -27.57
C VAL A 59 -7.28 0.77 -28.82
N CYS A 60 -8.39 1.29 -29.32
CA CYS A 60 -8.43 2.00 -30.60
C CYS A 60 -7.70 1.22 -31.72
N ARG A 61 -7.87 -0.11 -31.73
CA ARG A 61 -7.14 -1.04 -32.62
C ARG A 61 -7.42 -0.71 -34.08
N ARG A 62 -6.34 -0.45 -34.81
CA ARG A 62 -6.35 -0.16 -36.25
C ARG A 62 -4.93 -0.27 -36.76
N ASP A 63 -4.69 0.10 -38.01
CA ASP A 63 -3.37 0.28 -38.60
C ASP A 63 -2.67 1.48 -37.94
N ALA A 64 -2.05 1.23 -36.79
CA ALA A 64 -1.43 2.17 -35.88
C ALA A 64 0.10 1.99 -35.85
N LYS A 65 0.79 2.78 -35.07
CA LYS A 65 2.24 2.68 -34.92
C LYS A 65 2.67 2.91 -33.49
N VAL A 66 3.19 1.86 -32.84
CA VAL A 66 3.84 2.02 -31.53
C VAL A 66 5.17 2.72 -31.72
N TRP A 67 5.48 3.64 -30.80
CA TRP A 67 6.70 4.43 -30.79
C TRP A 67 7.60 4.08 -29.62
N THR A 68 7.03 4.03 -28.44
CA THR A 68 7.71 3.68 -27.19
C THR A 68 6.91 2.64 -26.43
N ILE A 69 7.61 1.64 -25.90
CA ILE A 69 7.05 0.63 -25.00
C ILE A 69 7.79 0.72 -23.67
N ARG A 70 7.05 0.79 -22.58
CA ARG A 70 7.62 0.77 -21.22
C ARG A 70 7.04 -0.37 -20.42
N ARG A 71 7.82 -0.84 -19.45
CA ARG A 71 7.45 -1.92 -18.55
C ARG A 71 7.83 -1.59 -17.12
N GLU A 72 6.93 -1.90 -16.18
CA GLU A 72 7.17 -1.85 -14.74
C GLU A 72 6.58 -3.10 -14.09
N GLU A 73 7.29 -3.61 -13.11
CA GLU A 73 6.82 -4.72 -12.27
C GLU A 73 7.15 -4.40 -10.83
N GLY A 74 6.27 -4.78 -9.91
CA GLY A 74 6.47 -4.49 -8.50
C GLY A 74 5.33 -5.00 -7.64
N THR A 75 5.21 -4.38 -6.47
CA THR A 75 4.16 -4.68 -5.51
C THR A 75 3.46 -3.41 -5.04
N ILE A 76 2.15 -3.51 -4.81
CA ILE A 76 1.35 -2.52 -4.12
C ILE A 76 1.23 -2.98 -2.68
N TYR A 77 1.52 -2.08 -1.71
CA TYR A 77 1.53 -2.37 -0.28
C TYR A 77 2.48 -3.53 0.12
N ASN A 78 3.57 -3.78 -0.63
CA ASN A 78 4.44 -4.94 -0.46
C ASN A 78 3.71 -6.30 -0.48
N HIS A 79 2.56 -6.37 -1.08
CA HIS A 79 1.70 -7.55 -1.09
C HIS A 79 1.20 -7.92 -2.49
N TYR A 80 0.39 -7.05 -3.10
CA TYR A 80 -0.19 -7.34 -4.41
C TYR A 80 0.84 -7.12 -5.50
N LYS A 81 1.14 -8.15 -6.26
CA LYS A 81 2.02 -8.06 -7.41
C LYS A 81 1.31 -7.36 -8.56
N PHE A 82 2.05 -6.60 -9.31
CA PHE A 82 1.56 -6.00 -10.54
C PHE A 82 2.59 -6.08 -11.67
N LEU A 83 2.07 -6.13 -12.89
CA LEU A 83 2.82 -5.86 -14.12
C LEU A 83 2.10 -4.76 -14.88
N ARG A 84 2.82 -3.69 -15.22
CA ARG A 84 2.32 -2.58 -16.03
C ARG A 84 3.11 -2.50 -17.33
N ILE A 85 2.38 -2.45 -18.45
CA ILE A 85 2.93 -2.25 -19.79
C ILE A 85 2.28 -1.00 -20.37
N ARG A 86 3.10 -0.10 -20.87
CA ARG A 86 2.66 1.14 -21.51
C ARG A 86 2.93 1.09 -23.01
N TRP A 87 1.90 1.37 -23.77
CA TRP A 87 1.92 1.57 -25.21
C TRP A 87 1.85 3.07 -25.51
N GLU A 88 2.85 3.61 -26.16
CA GLU A 88 2.89 5.01 -26.60
C GLU A 88 3.12 5.07 -28.09
N GLY A 89 2.24 5.75 -28.81
CA GLY A 89 2.38 5.86 -30.25
C GLY A 89 1.30 6.71 -30.89
N TYR A 90 0.91 6.31 -32.09
CA TYR A 90 -0.05 7.02 -32.91
C TYR A 90 -1.05 6.03 -33.48
N ALA A 91 -2.32 6.41 -33.49
CA ALA A 91 -3.42 5.60 -34.05
C ALA A 91 -3.45 5.63 -35.61
N ASN A 92 -2.31 5.86 -36.20
CA ASN A 92 -2.08 5.79 -37.65
C ASN A 92 -0.61 5.46 -37.93
N TYR A 93 -0.33 4.59 -38.87
CA TYR A 93 1.04 4.16 -39.22
C TYR A 93 1.90 5.26 -39.88
N SER A 94 1.27 6.20 -40.59
CA SER A 94 1.96 7.24 -41.37
C SER A 94 1.82 8.65 -40.80
N VAL A 95 0.80 8.92 -40.01
CA VAL A 95 0.53 10.24 -39.39
C VAL A 95 0.97 10.21 -37.92
N THR A 96 1.84 11.17 -37.55
CA THR A 96 2.44 11.26 -36.21
C THR A 96 2.18 12.63 -35.57
N THR A 97 0.98 13.16 -35.76
CA THR A 97 0.53 14.44 -35.18
C THR A 97 -0.21 14.21 -33.89
N GLU A 98 -0.32 15.24 -33.04
CA GLU A 98 -0.92 15.13 -31.72
C GLU A 98 -2.42 14.76 -31.75
N ASP A 99 -3.13 15.09 -32.84
CA ASP A 99 -4.53 14.73 -33.02
C ASP A 99 -4.78 13.23 -33.24
N VAL A 100 -3.72 12.46 -33.54
CA VAL A 100 -3.74 11.00 -33.65
C VAL A 100 -2.91 10.31 -32.56
N ARG A 101 -2.42 11.07 -31.58
CA ARG A 101 -1.66 10.52 -30.46
C ARG A 101 -2.47 9.51 -29.67
N LEU A 102 -1.86 8.39 -29.33
CA LEU A 102 -2.48 7.33 -28.52
C LEU A 102 -1.49 6.87 -27.46
N VAL A 103 -1.90 6.92 -26.19
CA VAL A 103 -1.12 6.48 -25.04
C VAL A 103 -2.04 5.76 -24.05
N TRP A 104 -1.70 4.53 -23.74
CA TRP A 104 -2.46 3.72 -22.80
C TRP A 104 -1.62 2.69 -22.06
N ASP A 105 -2.07 2.28 -20.89
CA ASP A 105 -1.42 1.30 -20.05
C ASP A 105 -2.31 0.06 -19.87
N LEU A 106 -1.67 -1.11 -19.88
CA LEU A 106 -2.20 -2.36 -19.37
C LEU A 106 -1.60 -2.62 -17.99
N LEU A 107 -2.40 -2.80 -16.98
CA LEU A 107 -2.00 -3.22 -15.64
C LEU A 107 -2.64 -4.57 -15.33
N LEU A 108 -1.82 -5.55 -15.03
CA LEU A 108 -2.21 -6.86 -14.52
C LEU A 108 -1.96 -6.91 -13.01
N LEU A 109 -2.92 -7.40 -12.25
CA LEU A 109 -2.84 -7.56 -10.80
C LEU A 109 -2.90 -9.04 -10.42
N ASP A 110 -2.19 -9.46 -9.39
CA ASP A 110 -2.22 -10.85 -8.92
C ASP A 110 -3.54 -11.24 -8.23
N THR A 111 -4.44 -10.29 -8.06
CA THR A 111 -5.86 -10.56 -7.79
C THR A 111 -6.60 -11.18 -8.98
N GLY A 112 -5.99 -11.23 -10.16
CA GLY A 112 -6.62 -11.66 -11.41
C GLY A 112 -7.27 -10.53 -12.21
N ASP A 113 -7.30 -9.31 -11.68
CA ASP A 113 -7.94 -8.16 -12.31
C ASP A 113 -7.02 -7.50 -13.36
N ILE A 114 -7.65 -6.89 -14.38
CA ILE A 114 -6.98 -6.10 -15.42
C ILE A 114 -7.46 -4.66 -15.29
N VAL A 115 -6.53 -3.70 -15.38
CA VAL A 115 -6.87 -2.28 -15.47
C VAL A 115 -6.24 -1.70 -16.73
N LEU A 116 -7.04 -0.99 -17.50
CA LEU A 116 -6.59 -0.14 -18.59
C LEU A 116 -6.62 1.32 -18.13
N HIS A 117 -5.56 2.05 -18.41
CA HIS A 117 -5.51 3.49 -18.22
C HIS A 117 -5.33 4.16 -19.59
N PHE A 118 -6.18 5.12 -19.91
CA PHE A 118 -6.17 5.84 -21.18
C PHE A 118 -5.66 7.26 -20.95
N GLU A 119 -4.34 7.47 -21.07
CA GLU A 119 -3.77 8.80 -20.85
C GLU A 119 -4.13 9.75 -22.00
N THR A 120 -3.91 9.31 -23.24
CA THR A 120 -4.17 10.12 -24.41
C THR A 120 -4.88 9.28 -25.47
N LEU A 121 -5.93 9.82 -26.04
CA LEU A 121 -6.67 9.22 -27.15
C LEU A 121 -6.68 10.18 -28.34
N PRO A 122 -6.80 9.66 -29.59
CA PRO A 122 -6.97 10.50 -30.76
C PRO A 122 -8.15 11.47 -30.60
N THR A 123 -7.92 12.74 -30.81
CA THR A 123 -8.98 13.76 -30.84
C THR A 123 -9.75 13.72 -32.15
N ASN A 124 -9.13 13.25 -33.23
CA ASN A 124 -9.79 12.97 -34.48
C ASN A 124 -10.48 11.60 -34.40
N THR A 125 -11.81 11.62 -34.31
CA THR A 125 -12.66 10.43 -34.15
C THR A 125 -12.54 9.40 -35.28
N ALA A 126 -12.06 9.78 -36.45
CA ALA A 126 -11.78 8.85 -37.54
C ALA A 126 -10.65 7.84 -37.18
N TYR A 127 -9.87 8.11 -36.13
CA TYR A 127 -8.80 7.26 -35.65
C TYR A 127 -9.14 6.47 -34.38
N LEU A 128 -10.37 6.56 -33.88
CA LEU A 128 -10.89 5.69 -32.84
C LEU A 128 -11.28 4.35 -33.46
N GLY A 129 -10.41 3.36 -33.32
CA GLY A 129 -10.65 1.99 -33.79
C GLY A 129 -11.39 1.12 -32.75
N GLU A 130 -11.38 -0.18 -32.99
CA GLU A 130 -11.98 -1.15 -32.07
C GLU A 130 -11.31 -1.13 -30.69
N SER A 131 -12.11 -1.21 -29.64
CA SER A 131 -11.61 -1.43 -28.27
C SER A 131 -12.39 -2.55 -27.61
N ALA A 132 -11.68 -3.59 -27.18
CA ALA A 132 -12.25 -4.80 -26.58
C ALA A 132 -11.26 -5.58 -25.75
N LEU A 133 -11.75 -6.27 -24.73
CA LEU A 133 -11.11 -7.39 -24.07
C LEU A 133 -11.66 -8.69 -24.65
N VAL A 134 -10.80 -9.54 -25.21
CA VAL A 134 -11.16 -10.78 -25.91
C VAL A 134 -10.72 -11.99 -25.10
N THR A 135 -11.65 -12.75 -24.58
CA THR A 135 -11.39 -14.00 -23.87
C THR A 135 -11.92 -15.22 -24.65
N THR A 136 -11.61 -16.40 -24.18
CA THR A 136 -12.19 -17.64 -24.74
C THR A 136 -13.71 -17.74 -24.50
N SER A 137 -14.25 -17.00 -23.53
CA SER A 137 -15.69 -16.93 -23.25
C SER A 137 -16.40 -15.88 -24.09
N GLY A 138 -15.69 -14.99 -24.79
CA GLY A 138 -16.28 -13.94 -25.64
C GLY A 138 -15.48 -12.66 -25.66
N SER A 139 -16.09 -11.61 -26.21
CA SER A 139 -15.48 -10.29 -26.30
C SER A 139 -16.31 -9.27 -25.51
N ILE A 140 -15.65 -8.45 -24.71
CA ILE A 140 -16.24 -7.34 -23.96
C ILE A 140 -15.77 -6.05 -24.66
N SER A 141 -16.66 -5.45 -25.45
CA SER A 141 -16.38 -4.18 -26.12
C SER A 141 -16.52 -3.01 -25.15
N PHE A 142 -15.67 -2.01 -25.27
CA PHE A 142 -15.70 -0.80 -24.45
C PHE A 142 -15.38 0.45 -25.25
N THR A 143 -15.75 1.60 -24.72
CA THR A 143 -15.38 2.91 -25.26
C THR A 143 -14.36 3.57 -24.33
N PRO A 144 -13.10 3.75 -24.76
CA PRO A 144 -12.11 4.42 -23.96
C PRO A 144 -12.41 5.91 -23.84
N ALA A 145 -12.06 6.52 -22.71
CA ALA A 145 -12.14 7.97 -22.47
C ALA A 145 -10.78 8.48 -21.99
N ALA A 146 -10.27 9.56 -22.60
CA ALA A 146 -8.98 10.13 -22.22
C ALA A 146 -8.96 10.55 -20.75
N GLY A 147 -7.87 10.27 -20.05
CA GLY A 147 -7.68 10.53 -18.63
C GLY A 147 -8.44 9.57 -17.70
N SER A 148 -9.11 8.53 -18.23
CA SER A 148 -9.88 7.59 -17.44
C SER A 148 -9.21 6.24 -17.26
N ASN A 149 -9.77 5.46 -16.32
CA ASN A 149 -9.44 4.05 -16.12
C ASN A 149 -10.64 3.17 -16.43
N LEU A 150 -10.36 1.93 -16.81
CA LEU A 150 -11.36 0.89 -17.01
C LEU A 150 -10.82 -0.40 -16.42
N SER A 151 -11.58 -1.03 -15.55
CA SER A 151 -11.21 -2.30 -14.91
C SER A 151 -12.02 -3.45 -15.48
N PHE A 152 -11.38 -4.61 -15.56
CA PHE A 152 -12.00 -5.88 -15.83
C PHE A 152 -11.74 -6.78 -14.63
N LEU A 153 -12.79 -7.00 -13.85
CA LEU A 153 -12.75 -7.75 -12.62
C LEU A 153 -12.97 -9.22 -12.94
N HIS A 154 -12.00 -10.06 -12.58
CA HIS A 154 -12.08 -11.49 -12.84
C HIS A 154 -13.27 -12.12 -12.10
N GLN A 155 -13.88 -13.12 -12.72
CA GLN A 155 -15.02 -13.88 -12.18
C GLN A 155 -14.66 -15.35 -11.95
N ASP A 156 -13.52 -15.79 -12.44
CA ASP A 156 -13.03 -17.15 -12.33
C ASP A 156 -11.50 -17.19 -12.23
N ALA A 157 -10.96 -18.27 -11.68
CA ALA A 157 -9.52 -18.46 -11.51
C ALA A 157 -8.77 -18.75 -12.83
N THR A 158 -9.50 -18.95 -13.94
CA THR A 158 -8.91 -19.26 -15.25
C THR A 158 -8.70 -18.03 -16.13
N GLY A 159 -9.20 -16.86 -15.68
CA GLY A 159 -9.10 -15.60 -16.44
C GLY A 159 -9.85 -15.67 -17.77
N THR A 160 -11.02 -16.33 -17.79
CA THR A 160 -11.86 -16.44 -18.98
C THR A 160 -13.11 -15.57 -18.89
N ALA A 161 -13.56 -15.22 -17.68
CA ALA A 161 -14.74 -14.40 -17.43
C ALA A 161 -14.37 -13.16 -16.63
N PHE A 162 -14.82 -12.00 -17.12
CA PHE A 162 -14.59 -10.70 -16.52
C PHE A 162 -15.88 -9.86 -16.49
N VAL A 163 -15.97 -8.99 -15.49
CA VAL A 163 -16.99 -7.92 -15.43
C VAL A 163 -16.30 -6.58 -15.57
N GLN A 164 -16.80 -5.76 -16.47
CA GLN A 164 -16.31 -4.40 -16.69
C GLN A 164 -16.76 -3.47 -15.56
N SER A 165 -15.84 -2.62 -15.06
CA SER A 165 -16.12 -1.56 -14.08
C SER A 165 -15.33 -0.30 -14.42
N ASN A 166 -15.93 0.86 -14.16
CA ASN A 166 -15.22 2.15 -14.24
C ASN A 166 -14.42 2.45 -12.97
N ASP A 167 -14.63 1.70 -11.90
CA ASP A 167 -13.90 1.83 -10.66
C ASP A 167 -12.63 0.98 -10.68
N LEU A 168 -11.57 1.50 -10.07
CA LEU A 168 -10.34 0.72 -9.88
C LEU A 168 -10.60 -0.43 -8.89
N PRO A 169 -9.92 -1.60 -9.08
CA PRO A 169 -9.95 -2.67 -8.10
C PRO A 169 -9.54 -2.16 -6.72
N VAL A 170 -10.30 -2.51 -5.70
CA VAL A 170 -9.98 -2.15 -4.32
C VAL A 170 -8.94 -3.12 -3.79
N LEU A 171 -7.71 -2.63 -3.65
CA LEU A 171 -6.63 -3.38 -3.03
C LEU A 171 -6.55 -2.99 -1.56
N LEU A 172 -6.82 -3.94 -0.70
CA LEU A 172 -6.70 -3.76 0.73
C LEU A 172 -5.24 -3.89 1.13
N ASP A 173 -4.70 -2.84 1.74
CA ASP A 173 -3.32 -2.91 2.24
C ASP A 173 -3.18 -4.00 3.30
N PRO A 174 -2.50 -5.17 3.12
CA PRO A 174 -2.43 -6.28 4.06
C PRO A 174 -1.65 -5.96 5.32
N TYR A 175 -0.90 -4.86 5.44
CA TYR A 175 -0.09 -4.50 6.58
C TYR A 175 -0.69 -3.37 7.45
N ASN A 176 -1.55 -2.50 6.87
CA ASN A 176 -2.16 -1.37 7.60
C ASN A 176 -3.67 -1.52 7.83
N ARG A 177 -4.28 -2.70 7.75
CA ARG A 177 -5.56 -2.90 7.31
C ARG A 177 -6.14 -4.18 7.56
N ARG A 178 -6.16 -4.52 8.61
CA ARG A 178 -7.15 -5.49 8.95
C ARG A 178 -8.43 -4.75 9.18
N TYR A 179 -9.47 -5.27 8.63
CA TYR A 179 -10.80 -4.82 8.88
C TYR A 179 -11.41 -5.75 9.91
N LEU A 180 -12.06 -5.20 10.89
CA LEU A 180 -12.94 -5.94 11.79
C LEU A 180 -14.35 -5.84 11.26
N ILE A 181 -15.07 -6.95 11.24
CA ILE A 181 -16.50 -6.96 10.97
C ILE A 181 -17.21 -6.40 12.20
N THR A 182 -18.19 -5.55 11.97
CA THR A 182 -19.04 -4.97 13.01
C THR A 182 -20.50 -5.00 12.61
N ASP A 183 -21.39 -4.68 13.55
CA ASP A 183 -22.80 -4.49 13.27
C ASP A 183 -23.26 -3.06 13.64
N ALA A 184 -24.54 -2.79 13.45
CA ALA A 184 -25.12 -1.49 13.79
C ALA A 184 -25.05 -1.15 15.30
N THR A 185 -24.81 -2.13 16.16
CA THR A 185 -24.62 -1.96 17.60
C THR A 185 -23.14 -1.81 17.97
N LYS A 186 -22.25 -1.82 16.96
CA LYS A 186 -20.79 -1.75 17.11
C LYS A 186 -20.16 -2.96 17.80
N ALA A 187 -20.85 -4.09 17.83
CA ALA A 187 -20.24 -5.33 18.25
C ALA A 187 -19.21 -5.80 17.21
N LEU A 188 -18.09 -6.32 17.67
CA LEU A 188 -16.99 -6.77 16.81
C LEU A 188 -17.10 -8.27 16.56
N TYR A 189 -16.77 -8.67 15.34
CA TYR A 189 -16.83 -10.06 14.89
C TYR A 189 -15.56 -10.46 14.16
N THR A 190 -15.21 -11.73 14.26
CA THR A 190 -14.22 -12.38 13.39
C THR A 190 -14.88 -13.47 12.57
N VAL A 191 -14.25 -13.90 11.48
CA VAL A 191 -14.66 -15.07 10.70
C VAL A 191 -13.86 -16.27 11.16
N SER A 192 -14.54 -17.30 11.64
CA SER A 192 -13.94 -18.57 11.99
C SER A 192 -14.70 -19.70 11.31
N ASN A 193 -14.00 -20.51 10.51
CA ASN A 193 -14.61 -21.62 9.74
C ASN A 193 -15.82 -21.18 8.88
N GLY A 194 -15.74 -20.01 8.27
CA GLY A 194 -16.80 -19.48 7.42
C GLY A 194 -18.03 -18.92 8.19
N ALA A 195 -17.99 -18.86 9.53
CA ALA A 195 -19.04 -18.30 10.35
C ALA A 195 -18.57 -17.08 11.15
N LEU A 196 -19.48 -16.11 11.34
CA LEU A 196 -19.23 -14.95 12.20
C LEU A 196 -19.24 -15.36 13.67
N SER A 197 -18.19 -15.02 14.39
CA SER A 197 -18.07 -15.19 15.84
C SER A 197 -17.88 -13.84 16.49
N LYS A 198 -18.75 -13.51 17.46
CA LYS A 198 -18.67 -12.25 18.21
C LYS A 198 -17.45 -12.24 19.13
N LEU A 199 -16.68 -11.14 19.08
CA LEU A 199 -15.57 -10.92 19.99
C LEU A 199 -16.08 -10.48 21.36
N THR A 200 -15.45 -11.00 22.41
CA THR A 200 -15.74 -10.60 23.80
C THR A 200 -15.01 -9.33 24.19
N ASP A 201 -13.84 -9.10 23.61
CA ASP A 201 -13.09 -7.86 23.77
C ASP A 201 -13.60 -6.83 22.75
N THR A 202 -13.97 -5.66 23.22
CA THR A 202 -14.52 -4.56 22.43
C THR A 202 -13.53 -3.40 22.24
N ASP A 203 -12.33 -3.51 22.81
CA ASP A 203 -11.31 -2.48 22.66
C ASP A 203 -10.67 -2.55 21.26
N LEU A 204 -10.68 -1.46 20.55
CA LEU A 204 -10.08 -1.36 19.21
C LEU A 204 -8.57 -1.15 19.31
N THR A 205 -7.82 -2.25 19.34
CA THR A 205 -6.37 -2.20 19.38
C THR A 205 -5.76 -2.79 18.12
N ALA A 206 -4.52 -2.42 17.82
CA ALA A 206 -3.76 -3.04 16.74
C ALA A 206 -3.73 -4.57 16.89
N GLU A 207 -3.57 -5.07 18.11
CA GLU A 207 -3.54 -6.50 18.41
C GLU A 207 -4.86 -7.22 18.07
N ILE A 208 -6.02 -6.58 18.35
CA ILE A 208 -7.32 -7.15 17.95
C ILE A 208 -7.44 -7.21 16.44
N PHE A 209 -7.01 -6.16 15.72
CA PHE A 209 -6.99 -6.20 14.27
C PHE A 209 -6.00 -7.25 13.75
N GLU A 210 -4.85 -7.42 14.38
CA GLU A 210 -3.89 -8.45 14.02
C GLU A 210 -4.40 -9.87 14.20
N THR A 211 -5.10 -10.11 15.30
CA THR A 211 -5.56 -11.46 15.66
C THR A 211 -6.87 -11.82 14.99
N ASN A 212 -7.80 -10.85 14.90
CA ASN A 212 -9.18 -11.11 14.51
C ASN A 212 -9.59 -10.42 13.19
N GLY A 213 -8.72 -9.61 12.61
CA GLY A 213 -9.01 -8.93 11.34
C GLY A 213 -9.20 -9.93 10.20
N VAL A 214 -10.16 -9.63 9.35
CA VAL A 214 -10.55 -10.49 8.24
C VAL A 214 -9.79 -10.12 6.97
N GLN A 215 -9.39 -11.12 6.19
CA GLN A 215 -8.78 -10.97 4.87
C GLN A 215 -9.83 -11.17 3.75
N GLU A 216 -10.72 -12.11 3.95
CA GLU A 216 -11.88 -12.32 3.08
C GLU A 216 -13.09 -11.67 3.72
N ILE A 217 -13.62 -10.65 3.05
CA ILE A 217 -14.70 -9.83 3.59
C ILE A 217 -16.01 -10.33 3.00
N PRO A 218 -16.98 -10.77 3.82
CA PRO A 218 -18.29 -11.16 3.34
C PRO A 218 -19.05 -9.97 2.73
N ASP A 219 -19.80 -10.20 1.66
CA ASP A 219 -20.72 -9.22 1.10
C ASP A 219 -21.75 -8.73 2.14
N GLY A 220 -22.02 -7.45 2.13
CA GLY A 220 -22.94 -6.82 3.06
C GLY A 220 -22.38 -6.65 4.47
N ALA A 221 -21.09 -6.93 4.70
CA ALA A 221 -20.48 -6.70 6.00
C ALA A 221 -20.22 -5.23 6.27
N LEU A 222 -20.45 -4.80 7.49
CA LEU A 222 -19.96 -3.53 8.02
C LEU A 222 -18.55 -3.73 8.57
N LEU A 223 -17.66 -2.81 8.27
CA LEU A 223 -16.24 -2.92 8.59
C LEU A 223 -15.74 -1.69 9.33
N LEU A 224 -14.83 -1.93 10.27
CA LEU A 224 -13.96 -0.92 10.86
C LEU A 224 -12.54 -1.11 10.34
N SER A 225 -11.88 -0.01 9.98
CA SER A 225 -10.48 -0.02 9.55
C SER A 225 -9.55 0.37 10.70
N LEU A 226 -8.42 -0.31 10.83
CA LEU A 226 -7.36 0.10 11.77
C LEU A 226 -6.83 1.50 11.46
N LYS A 227 -6.81 1.89 10.17
CA LYS A 227 -6.32 3.20 9.75
C LYS A 227 -7.22 4.34 10.22
N ASP A 228 -8.53 4.11 10.22
CA ASP A 228 -9.51 5.08 10.71
C ASP A 228 -10.70 4.35 11.34
N PRO A 229 -10.65 4.05 12.64
CA PRO A 229 -11.71 3.33 13.34
C PRO A 229 -12.98 4.16 13.58
N THR A 230 -13.00 5.43 13.17
CA THR A 230 -14.19 6.29 13.24
C THR A 230 -15.12 6.10 12.05
N ILE A 231 -14.60 5.56 10.94
CA ILE A 231 -15.34 5.35 9.72
C ILE A 231 -15.79 3.91 9.63
N LEU A 232 -17.08 3.71 9.41
CA LEU A 232 -17.63 2.42 9.01
C LEU A 232 -17.63 2.31 7.49
N TYR A 233 -17.20 1.16 7.02
CA TYR A 233 -17.23 0.82 5.61
C TYR A 233 -18.24 -0.30 5.39
N TRP A 234 -19.04 -0.19 4.37
CA TRP A 234 -19.86 -1.29 3.90
C TRP A 234 -19.19 -1.98 2.72
N HIS A 235 -19.00 -3.29 2.84
CA HIS A 235 -18.52 -4.10 1.74
C HIS A 235 -19.69 -4.62 0.92
N ASP A 236 -19.67 -4.27 -0.36
CA ASP A 236 -20.52 -4.83 -1.40
C ASP A 236 -19.59 -5.20 -2.56
N SER A 237 -19.69 -6.41 -3.07
CA SER A 237 -18.88 -6.89 -4.20
C SER A 237 -19.07 -6.04 -5.47
N ASN A 238 -20.17 -5.29 -5.57
CA ASN A 238 -20.47 -4.42 -6.69
C ASN A 238 -20.18 -2.93 -6.44
N ASN A 239 -20.08 -2.49 -5.20
CA ASN A 239 -19.90 -1.08 -4.85
C ASN A 239 -18.95 -0.91 -3.65
N ARG A 240 -17.79 -1.36 -3.79
CA ARG A 240 -16.66 -1.48 -2.91
C ARG A 240 -16.43 -0.28 -1.99
N PHE A 241 -16.88 -0.37 -0.74
CA PHE A 241 -16.56 0.55 0.35
C PHE A 241 -17.03 2.01 0.17
N PRO A 242 -18.34 2.32 0.01
CA PRO A 242 -18.76 3.68 0.27
C PRO A 242 -18.53 3.96 1.77
N PRO A 243 -17.62 4.88 2.13
CA PRO A 243 -17.44 5.22 3.53
C PRO A 243 -18.67 5.97 4.03
N PHE A 244 -19.20 5.60 5.17
CA PHE A 244 -20.14 6.44 5.89
C PHE A 244 -19.61 6.68 7.31
N GLN A 245 -19.74 7.91 7.78
CA GLN A 245 -19.31 8.26 9.11
C GLN A 245 -20.26 7.71 10.16
N ALA A 246 -19.72 6.92 11.09
CA ALA A 246 -20.35 6.63 12.34
C ALA A 246 -19.44 7.12 13.47
N SER A 247 -20.00 7.82 14.44
CA SER A 247 -19.24 8.16 15.64
C SER A 247 -18.93 6.89 16.42
N TYR A 248 -17.66 6.55 16.55
CA TYR A 248 -17.21 5.46 17.38
C TYR A 248 -16.50 6.04 18.62
N THR A 249 -16.95 5.66 19.79
CA THR A 249 -16.30 6.00 21.06
C THR A 249 -15.61 4.74 21.59
N GLY A 250 -14.51 4.37 20.99
CA GLY A 250 -13.57 3.38 21.53
C GLY A 250 -12.41 4.11 22.20
N ILE A 251 -11.96 3.64 23.33
CA ILE A 251 -10.71 4.12 23.94
C ILE A 251 -9.58 3.40 23.21
N PRO A 252 -8.74 4.11 22.43
CA PRO A 252 -7.59 3.47 21.79
C PRO A 252 -6.70 2.87 22.88
N LYS A 253 -6.29 1.61 22.70
CA LYS A 253 -5.25 1.02 23.55
C LYS A 253 -3.93 1.75 23.35
N PRO A 254 -3.01 1.68 24.31
CA PRO A 254 -1.73 2.36 24.24
C PRO A 254 -1.00 2.09 22.92
N GLN A 255 -0.67 3.16 22.20
CA GLN A 255 0.18 3.09 21.02
C GLN A 255 1.64 3.15 21.43
N VAL A 256 2.48 2.36 20.78
CA VAL A 256 3.92 2.36 21.02
C VAL A 256 4.61 3.04 19.86
N ILE A 257 5.38 4.09 20.17
CA ILE A 257 6.17 4.84 19.20
C ILE A 257 7.65 4.76 19.61
N TYR A 258 8.51 4.65 18.62
CA TYR A 258 9.96 4.61 18.80
C TYR A 258 10.60 5.85 18.17
N SER A 259 11.62 6.42 18.84
CA SER A 259 12.47 7.42 18.23
C SER A 259 13.36 6.79 17.16
N GLU A 260 13.97 7.63 16.33
CA GLU A 260 15.13 7.21 15.57
C GLU A 260 16.29 6.82 16.50
N ASN A 261 17.22 6.08 15.91
CA ASN A 261 18.42 5.66 16.60
C ASN A 261 19.42 6.83 16.69
N ILE A 262 19.88 7.15 17.87
CA ILE A 262 20.87 8.19 18.11
C ILE A 262 22.22 7.52 18.29
N ASP A 263 23.17 7.82 17.41
CA ASP A 263 24.54 7.29 17.51
C ASP A 263 25.32 8.09 18.55
N MET A 264 25.69 7.42 19.64
CA MET A 264 26.44 7.96 20.76
C MET A 264 27.96 7.66 20.65
N SER A 265 28.43 7.20 19.48
CA SER A 265 29.84 6.80 19.30
C SER A 265 30.80 7.98 19.05
N ASP A 266 30.28 9.20 18.93
CA ASP A 266 31.10 10.39 18.76
C ASP A 266 31.98 10.61 20.01
N ALA A 267 33.29 10.66 19.80
CA ALA A 267 34.28 10.81 20.87
C ALA A 267 34.20 12.15 21.63
N SER A 268 33.49 13.14 21.10
CA SER A 268 33.20 14.42 21.78
C SER A 268 32.10 14.28 22.83
N ILE A 269 31.24 13.27 22.73
CA ILE A 269 30.14 13.04 23.68
C ILE A 269 30.67 12.23 24.87
N LEU A 270 30.65 12.83 26.05
CA LEU A 270 31.08 12.20 27.29
C LEU A 270 29.92 11.50 28.02
N GLY A 271 28.69 11.87 27.73
CA GLY A 271 27.52 11.31 28.40
C GLY A 271 26.24 12.11 28.10
N ILE A 272 25.18 11.75 28.81
CA ILE A 272 23.91 12.49 28.79
C ILE A 272 23.86 13.37 30.04
N GLU A 273 23.66 14.66 29.84
CA GLU A 273 23.47 15.61 30.93
C GLU A 273 22.01 15.58 31.40
N LYS A 274 21.09 15.65 30.43
CA LYS A 274 19.65 15.73 30.72
C LYS A 274 18.83 15.24 29.54
N VAL A 275 17.67 14.70 29.82
CA VAL A 275 16.64 14.38 28.81
C VAL A 275 15.35 15.11 29.17
N THR A 276 14.71 15.72 28.19
CA THR A 276 13.42 16.42 28.36
C THR A 276 12.45 15.92 27.30
N ALA A 277 11.22 15.62 27.69
CA ALA A 277 10.18 15.14 26.79
C ALA A 277 9.01 16.14 26.70
N ASP A 278 8.60 16.51 25.50
CA ASP A 278 7.33 17.23 25.24
C ASP A 278 6.26 16.20 24.86
N CYS A 279 5.63 15.63 25.87
CA CYS A 279 4.55 14.67 25.75
C CYS A 279 3.54 14.88 26.88
N ASP A 280 2.36 14.23 26.77
CA ASP A 280 1.39 14.26 27.86
C ASP A 280 1.88 13.47 29.09
N ASP A 281 1.30 13.77 30.25
CA ASP A 281 1.74 13.18 31.53
C ASP A 281 1.38 11.70 31.69
N ALA A 282 0.46 11.19 30.88
CA ALA A 282 0.07 9.78 30.89
C ALA A 282 0.94 8.91 29.97
N THR A 283 1.75 9.53 29.13
CA THR A 283 2.72 8.81 28.28
C THR A 283 3.80 8.18 29.14
N LEU A 284 4.03 6.86 28.95
CA LEU A 284 5.14 6.17 29.57
C LEU A 284 6.35 6.15 28.63
N LEU A 285 7.54 6.27 29.19
CA LEU A 285 8.78 6.32 28.44
C LEU A 285 9.73 5.18 28.87
N ALA A 286 10.46 4.66 27.91
CA ALA A 286 11.53 3.72 28.13
C ALA A 286 12.75 4.07 27.29
N VAL A 287 13.92 3.66 27.71
CA VAL A 287 15.19 3.95 27.06
C VAL A 287 15.84 2.64 26.63
N SER A 288 16.42 2.62 25.44
CA SER A 288 17.30 1.55 24.98
C SER A 288 18.70 2.10 24.73
N PHE A 289 19.71 1.35 25.11
CA PHE A 289 21.13 1.67 24.92
C PHE A 289 21.81 0.78 23.87
N ASP A 290 21.02 -0.05 23.17
CA ASP A 290 21.48 -1.08 22.25
C ASP A 290 20.62 -1.20 20.98
N ALA A 291 20.15 -0.05 20.48
CA ALA A 291 19.32 0.03 19.28
C ALA A 291 17.99 -0.73 19.38
N GLY A 292 17.34 -0.67 20.54
CA GLY A 292 16.01 -1.24 20.74
C GLY A 292 15.97 -2.73 21.07
N LYS A 293 17.10 -3.38 21.31
CA LYS A 293 17.14 -4.81 21.68
C LYS A 293 16.69 -5.06 23.11
N ALA A 294 17.03 -4.14 24.03
CA ALA A 294 16.57 -4.16 25.42
C ALA A 294 16.04 -2.78 25.82
N TRP A 295 14.97 -2.75 26.58
CA TRP A 295 14.32 -1.53 27.06
C TRP A 295 14.43 -1.41 28.58
N TRP A 296 14.68 -0.21 29.05
CA TRP A 296 14.98 0.09 30.42
C TRP A 296 14.13 1.22 30.96
N THR A 297 13.82 1.17 32.26
CA THR A 297 13.22 2.23 33.05
C THR A 297 14.16 2.55 34.21
N TYR A 298 14.08 3.79 34.71
CA TYR A 298 14.79 4.20 35.92
C TYR A 298 13.82 4.25 37.09
N THR A 299 14.11 3.51 38.16
CA THR A 299 13.24 3.38 39.33
C THR A 299 13.35 4.54 40.32
N GLY A 300 14.24 5.50 40.04
CA GLY A 300 14.66 6.57 40.94
C GLY A 300 15.95 6.26 41.66
N THR A 301 16.40 5.01 41.66
CA THR A 301 17.64 4.55 42.29
C THR A 301 18.50 3.70 41.37
N GLU A 302 17.92 2.93 40.46
CA GLU A 302 18.63 2.00 39.59
C GLU A 302 17.90 1.82 38.24
N TRP A 303 18.63 1.33 37.24
CA TRP A 303 18.06 0.93 35.96
C TRP A 303 17.51 -0.48 36.02
N ALA A 304 16.22 -0.65 35.70
CA ALA A 304 15.53 -1.92 35.60
C ALA A 304 15.16 -2.25 34.16
N GLN A 305 15.45 -3.46 33.72
CA GLN A 305 15.07 -3.92 32.39
C GLN A 305 13.55 -4.23 32.35
N LEU A 306 12.89 -3.77 31.30
CA LEU A 306 11.48 -3.99 31.07
C LEU A 306 11.27 -5.31 30.32
N SER A 307 10.33 -6.11 30.80
CA SER A 307 9.87 -7.34 30.15
C SER A 307 8.62 -7.11 29.28
N GLU A 308 7.91 -6.01 29.50
CA GLU A 308 6.65 -5.70 28.80
C GLU A 308 6.84 -4.49 27.90
N GLU A 309 6.35 -4.59 26.66
CA GLU A 309 6.45 -3.54 25.67
C GLU A 309 5.68 -2.26 26.04
N LYS A 310 4.57 -2.41 26.74
CA LYS A 310 3.68 -1.30 27.12
C LYS A 310 3.96 -0.74 28.53
N SER A 311 5.12 -1.03 29.10
CA SER A 311 5.56 -0.50 30.39
C SER A 311 6.64 0.56 30.22
N GLY A 312 6.84 1.41 31.23
CA GLY A 312 7.82 2.48 31.19
C GLY A 312 7.76 3.36 32.44
N MET A 313 8.55 4.42 32.45
CA MET A 313 8.55 5.45 33.47
C MET A 313 7.72 6.66 33.04
N SER A 314 7.26 7.45 34.00
CA SER A 314 6.62 8.73 33.72
C SER A 314 7.63 9.75 33.15
N LYS A 315 7.11 10.76 32.47
CA LYS A 315 7.90 11.93 32.01
C LYS A 315 8.72 12.52 33.16
N ALA A 316 8.09 12.78 34.28
CA ALA A 316 8.77 13.35 35.45
C ALA A 316 9.91 12.47 35.96
N ALA A 317 9.74 11.15 35.93
CA ALA A 317 10.81 10.21 36.31
C ALA A 317 11.98 10.24 35.32
N LEU A 318 11.72 10.31 34.00
CA LEU A 318 12.76 10.44 32.99
C LEU A 318 13.56 11.74 33.15
N GLU A 319 12.87 12.87 33.34
CA GLU A 319 13.47 14.20 33.46
C GLU A 319 14.25 14.37 34.77
N ALA A 320 13.96 13.56 35.78
CA ALA A 320 14.63 13.54 37.08
C ALA A 320 15.89 12.67 37.14
N ILE A 321 16.19 11.94 36.07
CA ILE A 321 17.40 11.08 36.04
C ILE A 321 18.63 11.96 36.07
N SER A 322 19.50 11.72 37.06
CA SER A 322 20.74 12.46 37.23
C SER A 322 21.78 12.08 36.16
N THR A 323 22.73 12.99 35.94
CA THR A 323 23.89 12.76 35.06
C THR A 323 24.69 11.53 35.46
N ASP A 324 24.85 11.29 36.76
CA ASP A 324 25.56 10.11 37.28
C ASP A 324 24.79 8.83 36.92
N ALA A 325 23.48 8.80 37.08
CA ALA A 325 22.67 7.65 36.72
C ALA A 325 22.68 7.36 35.19
N TRP A 326 22.70 8.39 34.35
CA TRP A 326 22.93 8.21 32.92
C TRP A 326 24.28 7.59 32.62
N SER A 327 25.32 8.04 33.32
CA SER A 327 26.70 7.54 33.14
C SER A 327 26.86 6.07 33.54
N GLU A 328 26.07 5.54 34.48
CA GLU A 328 26.08 4.13 34.86
C GLU A 328 25.75 3.16 33.71
N LYS A 329 24.96 3.58 32.72
CA LYS A 329 24.61 2.76 31.57
C LYS A 329 25.60 2.87 30.41
N ALA A 330 26.73 3.54 30.64
CA ALA A 330 27.87 3.65 29.73
C ALA A 330 27.47 3.73 28.26
N ILE A 331 27.38 4.88 27.78
CA ILE A 331 26.83 5.19 26.48
C ILE A 331 27.87 4.89 25.39
N THR A 332 28.07 3.63 25.12
CA THR A 332 28.92 3.15 24.03
C THR A 332 28.08 2.52 22.93
N GLY A 333 27.00 3.11 22.55
CA GLY A 333 26.13 2.45 21.60
C GLY A 333 25.10 3.39 20.99
N GLN A 334 23.96 2.84 20.76
CA GLN A 334 22.88 3.54 20.08
C GLN A 334 21.72 3.75 21.05
N LEU A 335 21.41 5.00 21.31
CA LEU A 335 20.34 5.42 22.19
C LEU A 335 19.03 5.48 21.42
N MET A 336 17.97 4.90 21.97
CA MET A 336 16.60 5.04 21.47
C MET A 336 15.64 5.29 22.61
N TYR A 337 14.54 5.96 22.29
CA TYR A 337 13.43 6.14 23.20
C TYR A 337 12.17 5.44 22.69
N ARG A 338 11.41 4.88 23.59
CA ARG A 338 10.10 4.30 23.33
C ARG A 338 9.06 5.06 24.13
N PHE A 339 7.96 5.39 23.49
CA PHE A 339 6.83 6.08 24.07
C PHE A 339 5.62 5.17 24.02
N VAL A 340 4.92 5.02 25.13
CA VAL A 340 3.64 4.31 25.22
C VAL A 340 2.58 5.35 25.49
N ILE A 341 1.83 5.70 24.48
CA ILE A 341 0.80 6.74 24.51
C ILE A 341 -0.54 6.10 24.89
N SER A 342 -1.21 6.59 25.91
CA SER A 342 -2.48 6.10 26.39
C SER A 342 -3.55 7.18 26.32
N GLY A 343 -4.77 6.82 25.88
CA GLY A 343 -5.91 7.72 25.84
C GLY A 343 -6.04 8.53 24.53
N GLU A 344 -7.21 9.17 24.38
CA GLU A 344 -7.57 9.92 23.16
C GLU A 344 -6.79 11.24 22.97
N ALA A 345 -6.29 11.81 24.05
CA ALA A 345 -5.55 13.07 24.04
C ALA A 345 -4.04 12.89 24.18
N GLY A 346 -3.57 11.64 24.19
CA GLY A 346 -2.15 11.35 24.32
C GLY A 346 -1.35 11.86 23.13
N PHE A 347 -0.22 12.51 23.37
CA PHE A 347 0.67 13.01 22.33
C PHE A 347 2.13 12.91 22.74
N VAL A 348 2.98 12.84 21.74
CA VAL A 348 4.41 13.07 21.83
C VAL A 348 4.80 14.04 20.72
N LYS A 349 5.43 15.16 21.06
CA LYS A 349 5.91 16.14 20.09
C LYS A 349 7.41 16.06 19.89
N ALA A 350 8.16 15.94 20.99
CA ALA A 350 9.60 15.94 20.94
C ALA A 350 10.22 15.20 22.14
N ILE A 351 11.44 14.75 21.95
CA ILE A 351 12.37 14.41 23.03
C ILE A 351 13.70 15.09 22.73
N THR A 352 14.25 15.75 23.72
CA THR A 352 15.52 16.47 23.64
C THR A 352 16.53 15.82 24.58
N THR A 353 17.72 15.55 24.07
CA THR A 353 18.82 14.99 24.84
C THR A 353 19.94 16.01 24.85
N ASP A 354 20.30 16.50 26.02
CA ASP A 354 21.43 17.38 26.24
C ASP A 354 22.66 16.51 26.61
N TYR A 355 23.76 16.74 25.95
CA TYR A 355 24.96 15.93 26.06
C TYR A 355 26.05 16.65 26.87
N LEU A 356 26.77 15.88 27.66
CA LEU A 356 28.07 16.29 28.19
C LEU A 356 29.09 16.18 27.08
N ASN A 357 29.66 17.30 26.69
CA ASN A 357 30.71 17.37 25.68
C ASN A 357 32.08 17.58 26.34
N ARG A 358 33.13 17.09 25.69
CA ARG A 358 34.49 17.41 26.06
C ARG A 358 34.70 18.89 25.72
N GLU A 359 35.10 19.71 26.71
CA GLU A 359 35.60 21.05 26.43
C GLU A 359 36.82 20.97 25.52
N GLU A 360 36.84 21.73 24.42
CA GLU A 360 38.00 21.82 23.52
C GLU A 360 39.23 22.46 24.21
#